data_e6c21992682731373878b4344cc99e35
#
_entry.id   e6c21992682731373878b4344cc99e35
#
_cell.length_a   1.000
_cell.length_b   1.000
_cell.length_c   1.000
_cell.angle_alpha   90.00
_cell.angle_beta   90.00
_cell.angle_gamma   90.00
#
_symmetry.space_group_name_H-M   'P 1'
#
loop_
_entity.id
_entity.type
_entity.pdbx_description
1 polymer ?
#
loop_
_entity_poly.entity_id
_entity_poly.type
_entity_poly.pdbx_seq_one_letter_code
_entity_poly.pdbx_strand_id
1 'polypeptide(L)'
;MRLQGVQHFGLTVQHMERAYAFYTEVLGGTEIMRDGDFQGERIHNTLLTDQEIEARDRNVNPRTMGIPDLRGGAQRLDVRFIQFDNVVIELLQYRDANQPMGGPVSFAEALDHMSPAFPRMMHICFHIRDDVDFNAFIRDLEAESARRGMDQVRANRVVTVTSEAARKAAPLDANSNPITEGKSNGWRLIYCKGPEGEQLEFVQALGPVKKVFDDALEARRKMMASR
;
A
#
# COMPACT_ATOMS: atom_id res chain seq x y z
N MET A 1 4.60 -1.69 24.39
CA MET A 1 4.84 -1.69 22.94
C MET A 1 3.56 -1.29 22.21
N ARG A 2 3.64 -0.40 21.22
CA ARG A 2 2.50 0.11 20.45
C ARG A 2 2.19 -0.69 19.18
N LEU A 3 3.19 -1.42 18.66
CA LEU A 3 3.03 -2.25 17.47
C LEU A 3 2.75 -3.71 17.85
N GLN A 4 1.94 -4.38 17.05
CA GLN A 4 1.69 -5.82 17.19
C GLN A 4 2.39 -6.68 16.13
N GLY A 5 3.21 -6.05 15.29
CA GLY A 5 4.07 -6.74 14.33
C GLY A 5 3.95 -6.18 12.92
N VAL A 6 4.51 -6.90 11.97
CA VAL A 6 4.38 -6.62 10.54
C VAL A 6 3.01 -7.14 10.09
N GLN A 7 2.29 -6.33 9.32
CA GLN A 7 0.98 -6.73 8.80
C GLN A 7 1.11 -7.34 7.40
N HIS A 8 1.81 -6.68 6.48
CA HIS A 8 2.07 -7.23 5.15
C HIS A 8 3.36 -6.66 4.52
N PHE A 9 3.79 -7.30 3.44
CA PHE A 9 4.78 -6.77 2.49
C PHE A 9 4.12 -6.47 1.17
N GLY A 10 4.35 -5.28 0.62
CA GLY A 10 3.95 -4.93 -0.73
C GLY A 10 5.02 -5.27 -1.76
N LEU A 11 4.66 -6.05 -2.76
CA LEU A 11 5.49 -6.41 -3.91
C LEU A 11 4.87 -5.89 -5.19
N THR A 12 5.56 -5.00 -5.89
CA THR A 12 5.17 -4.63 -7.25
C THR A 12 5.61 -5.71 -8.23
N VAL A 13 4.65 -6.19 -9.03
CA VAL A 13 4.86 -7.28 -9.98
C VAL A 13 4.54 -6.83 -11.39
N GLN A 14 5.21 -7.43 -12.38
CA GLN A 14 4.94 -7.15 -13.79
C GLN A 14 3.75 -7.94 -14.35
N HIS A 15 3.56 -9.16 -13.84
CA HIS A 15 2.52 -10.06 -14.31
C HIS A 15 1.75 -10.62 -13.12
N MET A 16 0.61 -10.02 -12.84
CA MET A 16 -0.20 -10.35 -11.65
C MET A 16 -0.60 -11.82 -11.59
N GLU A 17 -1.13 -12.39 -12.68
CA GLU A 17 -1.60 -13.78 -12.66
C GLU A 17 -0.46 -14.79 -12.44
N ARG A 18 0.71 -14.52 -13.01
CA ARG A 18 1.90 -15.35 -12.79
C ARG A 18 2.40 -15.27 -11.35
N ALA A 19 2.49 -14.07 -10.80
CA ALA A 19 2.88 -13.87 -9.42
C ALA A 19 1.86 -14.50 -8.47
N TYR A 20 0.58 -14.30 -8.74
CA TYR A 20 -0.51 -14.92 -7.97
C TYR A 20 -0.40 -16.44 -7.95
N ALA A 21 -0.27 -17.07 -9.11
CA ALA A 21 -0.12 -18.53 -9.19
C ALA A 21 1.12 -19.02 -8.41
N PHE A 22 2.23 -18.28 -8.49
CA PHE A 22 3.43 -18.62 -7.72
C PHE A 22 3.18 -18.57 -6.21
N TYR A 23 2.64 -17.45 -5.71
CA TYR A 23 2.44 -17.29 -4.27
C TYR A 23 1.34 -18.20 -3.70
N THR A 24 0.33 -18.57 -4.50
CA THR A 24 -0.77 -19.43 -4.04
C THR A 24 -0.53 -20.91 -4.33
N GLU A 25 -0.23 -21.27 -5.58
CA GLU A 25 -0.16 -22.66 -6.02
C GLU A 25 1.21 -23.30 -5.71
N VAL A 26 2.30 -22.56 -5.90
CA VAL A 26 3.65 -23.06 -5.64
C VAL A 26 4.00 -22.94 -4.16
N LEU A 27 3.78 -21.76 -3.57
CA LEU A 27 4.15 -21.49 -2.18
C LEU A 27 3.04 -21.80 -1.16
N GLY A 28 1.82 -22.11 -1.62
CA GLY A 28 0.70 -22.51 -0.77
C GLY A 28 0.05 -21.39 0.04
N GLY A 29 0.23 -20.14 -0.36
CA GLY A 29 -0.49 -18.99 0.20
C GLY A 29 -1.98 -19.05 -0.15
N THR A 30 -2.79 -18.27 0.55
CA THR A 30 -4.24 -18.20 0.34
C THR A 30 -4.63 -16.77 0.01
N GLU A 31 -5.29 -16.55 -1.14
CA GLU A 31 -5.85 -15.23 -1.45
C GLU A 31 -6.93 -14.89 -0.43
N ILE A 32 -6.82 -13.72 0.18
CA ILE A 32 -7.78 -13.23 1.18
C ILE A 32 -8.53 -12.00 0.69
N MET A 33 -7.93 -11.24 -0.22
CA MET A 33 -8.56 -10.04 -0.78
C MET A 33 -8.03 -9.76 -2.17
N ARG A 34 -8.91 -9.29 -3.04
CA ARG A 34 -8.60 -8.81 -4.38
C ARG A 34 -9.36 -7.52 -4.62
N ASP A 35 -8.66 -6.49 -5.08
CA ASP A 35 -9.26 -5.23 -5.49
C ASP A 35 -8.47 -4.63 -6.65
N GLY A 36 -8.98 -3.60 -7.31
CA GLY A 36 -8.28 -3.03 -8.45
C GLY A 36 -9.00 -1.87 -9.11
N ASP A 37 -8.46 -1.49 -10.28
CA ASP A 37 -8.84 -0.29 -11.01
C ASP A 37 -8.69 0.99 -10.18
N PHE A 38 -7.80 0.99 -9.20
CA PHE A 38 -7.54 2.17 -8.39
C PHE A 38 -6.91 3.28 -9.22
N GLN A 39 -7.48 4.46 -9.13
CA GLN A 39 -7.04 5.67 -9.80
C GLN A 39 -7.54 6.92 -9.08
N GLY A 40 -7.08 8.08 -9.56
CA GLY A 40 -7.57 9.39 -9.13
C GLY A 40 -7.10 9.79 -7.76
N GLU A 41 -7.83 10.69 -7.13
CA GLU A 41 -7.43 11.36 -5.91
C GLU A 41 -7.43 10.48 -4.65
N ARG A 42 -7.98 9.28 -4.73
CA ARG A 42 -7.99 8.35 -3.58
C ARG A 42 -6.65 7.72 -3.32
N ILE A 43 -5.87 7.47 -4.37
CA ILE A 43 -4.68 6.62 -4.29
C ILE A 43 -3.41 7.30 -4.84
N HIS A 44 -3.54 8.43 -5.52
CA HIS A 44 -2.48 9.03 -6.34
C HIS A 44 -1.13 9.19 -5.63
N ASN A 45 -1.12 9.58 -4.37
CA ASN A 45 0.11 9.92 -3.66
C ASN A 45 0.46 9.00 -2.49
N THR A 46 -0.10 7.81 -2.44
CA THR A 46 0.03 6.96 -1.24
C THR A 46 1.46 6.43 -1.03
N LEU A 47 2.20 6.13 -2.10
CA LEU A 47 3.55 5.56 -2.02
C LEU A 47 4.67 6.54 -2.44
N LEU A 48 4.41 7.40 -3.41
CA LEU A 48 5.44 8.21 -4.07
C LEU A 48 5.11 9.71 -4.03
N THR A 49 4.67 10.19 -2.89
CA THR A 49 4.25 11.58 -2.66
C THR A 49 5.29 12.60 -3.10
N ASP A 50 6.54 12.43 -2.69
CA ASP A 50 7.59 13.41 -2.98
C ASP A 50 7.87 13.51 -4.49
N GLN A 51 7.89 12.37 -5.18
CA GLN A 51 8.10 12.32 -6.61
C GLN A 51 6.91 12.88 -7.39
N GLU A 52 5.69 12.70 -6.89
CA GLU A 52 4.50 13.28 -7.51
C GLU A 52 4.46 14.81 -7.33
N ILE A 53 4.86 15.30 -6.17
CA ILE A 53 5.04 16.73 -5.91
C ILE A 53 6.10 17.31 -6.87
N GLU A 54 7.25 16.65 -7.00
CA GLU A 54 8.30 17.08 -7.92
C GLU A 54 7.82 17.12 -9.37
N ALA A 55 7.11 16.09 -9.83
CA ALA A 55 6.54 16.04 -11.17
C ALA A 55 5.59 17.22 -11.43
N ARG A 56 4.71 17.50 -10.45
CA ARG A 56 3.80 18.66 -10.51
C ARG A 56 4.56 19.97 -10.60
N ASP A 57 5.53 20.18 -9.71
CA ASP A 57 6.27 21.43 -9.62
C ASP A 57 7.14 21.68 -10.87
N ARG A 58 7.58 20.62 -11.53
CA ARG A 58 8.26 20.66 -12.82
C ARG A 58 7.32 20.67 -14.02
N ASN A 59 6.01 20.58 -13.79
CA ASN A 59 4.98 20.48 -14.84
C ASN A 59 5.27 19.38 -15.87
N VAL A 60 5.67 18.20 -15.40
CA VAL A 60 5.92 17.03 -16.25
C VAL A 60 4.97 15.88 -15.86
N ASN A 61 4.73 14.98 -16.82
CA ASN A 61 3.98 13.77 -16.53
C ASN A 61 4.78 12.89 -15.53
N PRO A 62 4.19 12.43 -14.42
CA PRO A 62 4.85 11.58 -13.44
C PRO A 62 5.55 10.36 -14.05
N ARG A 63 4.98 9.79 -15.09
CA ARG A 63 5.51 8.64 -15.81
C ARG A 63 6.92 8.89 -16.38
N THR A 64 7.23 10.12 -16.77
CA THR A 64 8.57 10.48 -17.26
C THR A 64 9.64 10.44 -16.17
N MET A 65 9.21 10.39 -14.90
CA MET A 65 10.06 10.26 -13.72
C MET A 65 10.03 8.84 -13.14
N GLY A 66 9.46 7.87 -13.86
CA GLY A 66 9.37 6.48 -13.42
C GLY A 66 8.33 6.23 -12.33
N ILE A 67 7.30 7.05 -12.22
CA ILE A 67 6.19 6.86 -11.29
C ILE A 67 4.86 6.72 -12.04
N PRO A 68 3.91 5.89 -11.53
CA PRO A 68 2.61 5.71 -12.17
C PRO A 68 1.77 7.00 -12.12
N ASP A 69 1.10 7.31 -13.21
CA ASP A 69 0.12 8.40 -13.27
C ASP A 69 -1.27 7.89 -12.89
N LEU A 70 -1.46 7.61 -11.61
CA LEU A 70 -2.76 7.21 -11.07
C LEU A 70 -3.72 8.41 -10.99
N ARG A 71 -3.21 9.57 -10.64
CA ARG A 71 -3.99 10.80 -10.52
C ARG A 71 -4.55 11.26 -11.86
N GLY A 72 -3.72 11.29 -12.90
CA GLY A 72 -4.14 11.63 -14.26
C GLY A 72 -4.96 10.52 -14.94
N GLY A 73 -5.00 9.36 -14.35
CA GLY A 73 -5.81 8.23 -14.83
C GLY A 73 -5.21 7.47 -16.01
N ALA A 74 -3.94 7.71 -16.35
CA ALA A 74 -3.26 6.95 -17.42
C ALA A 74 -2.92 5.53 -17.00
N GLN A 75 -2.68 5.32 -15.71
CA GLN A 75 -2.45 4.01 -15.11
C GLN A 75 -3.55 3.62 -14.11
N ARG A 76 -3.55 2.33 -13.78
CA ARG A 76 -4.39 1.70 -12.75
C ARG A 76 -3.50 0.90 -11.81
N LEU A 77 -3.89 0.84 -10.56
CA LEU A 77 -3.32 -0.07 -9.59
C LEU A 77 -4.31 -1.20 -9.31
N ASP A 78 -3.82 -2.43 -9.43
CA ASP A 78 -4.52 -3.64 -9.01
C ASP A 78 -3.75 -4.28 -7.86
N VAL A 79 -4.47 -4.84 -6.88
CA VAL A 79 -3.87 -5.46 -5.70
C VAL A 79 -4.48 -6.82 -5.39
N ARG A 80 -3.64 -7.73 -4.84
CA ARG A 80 -4.08 -9.00 -4.26
C ARG A 80 -3.32 -9.26 -2.98
N PHE A 81 -4.01 -9.70 -1.95
CA PHE A 81 -3.44 -10.04 -0.66
C PHE A 81 -3.42 -11.55 -0.48
N ILE A 82 -2.24 -12.08 -0.26
CA ILE A 82 -1.97 -13.52 -0.11
C ILE A 82 -1.53 -13.79 1.33
N GLN A 83 -2.34 -14.51 2.09
CA GLN A 83 -2.07 -14.86 3.48
C GLN A 83 -1.14 -16.06 3.57
N PHE A 84 -0.10 -15.93 4.35
CA PHE A 84 0.71 -17.00 4.91
C PHE A 84 0.47 -17.11 6.42
N ASP A 85 1.13 -18.04 7.10
CA ASP A 85 0.88 -18.28 8.53
C ASP A 85 1.16 -17.07 9.41
N ASN A 86 2.17 -16.29 9.09
CA ASN A 86 2.66 -15.18 9.90
C ASN A 86 2.68 -13.83 9.21
N VAL A 87 2.37 -13.76 7.92
CA VAL A 87 2.45 -12.52 7.13
C VAL A 87 1.53 -12.59 5.92
N VAL A 88 1.11 -11.45 5.47
CA VAL A 88 0.43 -11.27 4.18
C VAL A 88 1.41 -10.68 3.18
N ILE A 89 1.38 -11.16 1.96
CA ILE A 89 2.03 -10.52 0.82
C ILE A 89 0.97 -9.80 0.01
N GLU A 90 1.15 -8.51 -0.19
CA GLU A 90 0.37 -7.71 -1.11
C GLU A 90 1.06 -7.67 -2.47
N LEU A 91 0.43 -8.18 -3.50
CA LEU A 91 0.88 -8.04 -4.89
C LEU A 91 0.25 -6.79 -5.48
N LEU A 92 1.10 -5.89 -5.99
CA LEU A 92 0.69 -4.64 -6.63
C LEU A 92 1.07 -4.69 -8.10
N GLN A 93 0.13 -4.41 -8.99
CA GLN A 93 0.43 -4.25 -10.41
C GLN A 93 -0.05 -2.87 -10.89
N TYR A 94 0.90 -2.10 -11.38
CA TYR A 94 0.60 -0.83 -12.05
C TYR A 94 0.53 -1.10 -13.56
N ARG A 95 -0.63 -0.98 -14.15
CA ARG A 95 -0.85 -1.19 -15.58
C ARG A 95 -1.38 0.07 -16.26
N ASP A 96 -1.21 0.16 -17.56
CA ASP A 96 -1.88 1.19 -18.35
C ASP A 96 -3.40 0.98 -18.31
N ALA A 97 -4.16 2.06 -18.32
CA ALA A 97 -5.62 2.03 -18.17
C ALA A 97 -6.34 1.22 -19.26
N ASN A 98 -5.73 1.08 -20.44
CA ASN A 98 -6.25 0.31 -21.56
C ASN A 98 -5.85 -1.18 -21.55
N GLN A 99 -5.03 -1.59 -20.59
CA GLN A 99 -4.62 -2.99 -20.43
C GLN A 99 -5.59 -3.73 -19.51
N PRO A 100 -5.85 -5.03 -19.77
CA PRO A 100 -6.71 -5.81 -18.90
C PRO A 100 -6.07 -6.04 -17.53
N MET A 101 -6.90 -6.16 -16.50
CA MET A 101 -6.49 -6.55 -15.17
C MET A 101 -5.84 -7.94 -15.20
N GLY A 102 -4.73 -8.10 -14.47
CA GLY A 102 -4.02 -9.38 -14.39
C GLY A 102 -3.10 -9.70 -15.58
N GLY A 103 -3.13 -8.91 -16.63
CA GLY A 103 -2.31 -9.13 -17.81
C GLY A 103 -0.79 -9.06 -17.57
N PRO A 104 0.02 -9.43 -18.58
CA PRO A 104 1.47 -9.48 -18.42
C PRO A 104 2.16 -8.10 -18.46
N VAL A 105 1.45 -7.07 -18.91
CA VAL A 105 2.01 -5.73 -19.07
C VAL A 105 1.78 -4.93 -17.80
N SER A 106 2.86 -4.44 -17.20
CA SER A 106 2.81 -3.52 -16.09
C SER A 106 3.68 -2.29 -16.36
N PHE A 107 3.40 -1.20 -15.65
CA PHE A 107 4.23 -0.01 -15.71
C PHE A 107 5.64 -0.25 -15.16
N ALA A 108 5.77 -1.14 -14.19
CA ALA A 108 7.05 -1.51 -13.60
C ALA A 108 7.83 -2.40 -14.58
N GLU A 109 8.55 -1.78 -15.49
CA GLU A 109 9.54 -2.49 -16.31
C GLU A 109 10.66 -3.00 -15.40
N ALA A 110 11.19 -4.18 -15.74
CA ALA A 110 12.39 -4.67 -15.08
C ALA A 110 13.56 -3.76 -15.47
N LEU A 111 13.96 -2.89 -14.57
CA LEU A 111 15.15 -2.09 -14.75
C LEU A 111 16.39 -2.99 -14.56
N ASP A 112 17.24 -3.02 -15.57
CA ASP A 112 18.59 -3.59 -15.51
C ASP A 112 18.68 -5.03 -15.02
N HIS A 113 17.77 -5.89 -15.47
CA HIS A 113 17.80 -7.32 -15.13
C HIS A 113 17.65 -7.65 -13.65
N MET A 114 17.26 -6.69 -12.84
CA MET A 114 16.93 -6.87 -11.45
C MET A 114 15.58 -7.59 -11.29
N SER A 115 15.23 -7.95 -10.10
CA SER A 115 13.95 -8.58 -9.72
C SER A 115 12.75 -8.05 -10.53
N PRO A 116 11.77 -8.88 -10.90
CA PRO A 116 10.51 -8.44 -11.47
C PRO A 116 9.71 -7.51 -10.54
N ALA A 117 10.05 -7.48 -9.26
CA ALA A 117 9.55 -6.47 -8.34
C ALA A 117 10.23 -5.12 -8.60
N PHE A 118 9.46 -4.05 -8.50
CA PHE A 118 9.99 -2.69 -8.57
C PHE A 118 10.42 -2.23 -7.16
N PRO A 119 11.72 -2.23 -6.81
CA PRO A 119 12.15 -2.03 -5.40
C PRO A 119 11.68 -0.72 -4.79
N ARG A 120 11.54 0.34 -5.60
CA ARG A 120 11.06 1.65 -5.14
C ARG A 120 9.59 1.66 -4.69
N MET A 121 8.83 0.64 -5.09
CA MET A 121 7.41 0.47 -4.73
C MET A 121 7.23 -0.51 -3.59
N MET A 122 8.31 -1.16 -3.13
CA MET A 122 8.26 -2.05 -1.98
C MET A 122 8.12 -1.23 -0.70
N HIS A 123 7.33 -1.74 0.21
CA HIS A 123 7.14 -1.16 1.54
C HIS A 123 6.94 -2.25 2.59
N ILE A 124 7.23 -1.90 3.83
CA ILE A 124 6.93 -2.73 5.00
C ILE A 124 5.75 -2.09 5.72
N CYS A 125 4.70 -2.86 5.92
CA CYS A 125 3.53 -2.40 6.65
C CYS A 125 3.52 -2.92 8.09
N PHE A 126 3.42 -1.99 9.04
CA PHE A 126 3.29 -2.29 10.46
C PHE A 126 1.85 -2.11 10.92
N HIS A 127 1.36 -3.10 11.64
CA HIS A 127 0.03 -3.04 12.23
C HIS A 127 0.08 -2.31 13.57
N ILE A 128 -0.57 -1.16 13.65
CA ILE A 128 -0.78 -0.42 14.91
C ILE A 128 -1.90 -1.13 15.67
N ARG A 129 -1.71 -1.34 16.97
CA ARG A 129 -2.73 -1.96 17.82
C ARG A 129 -4.02 -1.14 17.81
N ASP A 130 -5.16 -1.84 17.89
CA ASP A 130 -6.50 -1.24 17.83
C ASP A 130 -6.77 -0.22 18.95
N ASP A 131 -6.12 -0.41 20.13
CA ASP A 131 -6.25 0.45 21.31
C ASP A 131 -5.34 1.69 21.29
N VAL A 132 -4.54 1.88 20.24
CA VAL A 132 -3.63 3.02 20.10
C VAL A 132 -4.29 4.11 19.24
N ASP A 133 -4.25 5.36 19.71
CA ASP A 133 -4.65 6.49 18.88
C ASP A 133 -3.70 6.63 17.69
N PHE A 134 -4.25 6.50 16.49
CA PHE A 134 -3.50 6.50 15.24
C PHE A 134 -2.71 7.80 15.02
N ASN A 135 -3.36 8.93 15.24
CA ASN A 135 -2.74 10.23 15.02
C ASN A 135 -1.68 10.55 16.07
N ALA A 136 -1.93 10.16 17.33
CA ALA A 136 -0.93 10.29 18.38
C ALA A 136 0.30 9.42 18.09
N PHE A 137 0.10 8.17 17.63
CA PHE A 137 1.21 7.31 17.24
C PHE A 137 2.11 7.95 16.18
N ILE A 138 1.52 8.55 15.13
CA ILE A 138 2.28 9.18 14.06
C ILE A 138 3.09 10.38 14.57
N ARG A 139 2.48 11.25 15.39
CA ARG A 139 3.20 12.39 15.99
C ARG A 139 4.36 11.93 16.87
N ASP A 140 4.14 10.90 17.69
CA ASP A 140 5.17 10.36 18.57
C ASP A 140 6.30 9.67 17.79
N LEU A 141 5.97 8.97 16.68
CA LEU A 141 6.94 8.37 15.79
C LEU A 141 7.89 9.42 15.23
N GLU A 142 7.36 10.50 14.67
CA GLU A 142 8.17 11.58 14.09
C GLU A 142 8.99 12.30 15.18
N ALA A 143 8.38 12.63 16.30
CA ALA A 143 9.06 13.33 17.40
C ALA A 143 10.19 12.49 18.03
N GLU A 144 9.98 11.17 18.22
CA GLU A 144 11.00 10.28 18.74
C GLU A 144 12.16 10.09 17.74
N SER A 145 11.83 9.97 16.46
CA SER A 145 12.85 9.87 15.40
C SER A 145 13.69 11.11 15.32
N ALA A 146 13.09 12.29 15.35
CA ALA A 146 13.81 13.57 15.36
C ALA A 146 14.73 13.71 16.57
N ARG A 147 14.29 13.32 17.79
CA ARG A 147 15.14 13.32 18.99
C ARG A 147 16.37 12.43 18.87
N ARG A 148 16.35 11.43 17.97
CA ARG A 148 17.46 10.53 17.66
C ARG A 148 18.27 10.97 16.44
N GLY A 149 18.00 12.15 15.89
CA GLY A 149 18.68 12.66 14.70
C GLY A 149 18.24 11.98 13.39
N MET A 150 17.06 11.34 13.36
CA MET A 150 16.48 10.68 12.18
C MET A 150 15.45 11.61 11.53
N ASP A 151 15.87 12.80 11.10
CA ASP A 151 14.97 13.87 10.63
C ASP A 151 14.25 13.53 9.31
N GLN A 152 14.71 12.53 8.58
CA GLN A 152 14.07 12.03 7.37
C GLN A 152 12.85 11.15 7.63
N VAL A 153 12.64 10.69 8.87
CA VAL A 153 11.43 9.94 9.21
C VAL A 153 10.24 10.89 9.19
N ARG A 154 9.47 10.78 8.13
CA ARG A 154 8.31 11.64 7.87
C ARG A 154 7.13 10.84 7.39
N ALA A 155 6.01 11.03 8.03
CA ALA A 155 4.72 10.51 7.59
C ALA A 155 4.00 11.52 6.69
N ASN A 156 3.20 11.00 5.75
CA ASN A 156 2.26 11.80 5.00
C ASN A 156 1.23 12.43 5.95
N ARG A 157 0.62 13.53 5.54
CA ARG A 157 -0.42 14.16 6.36
C ARG A 157 -1.70 13.33 6.38
N VAL A 158 -2.25 13.12 7.58
CA VAL A 158 -3.55 12.46 7.73
C VAL A 158 -4.65 13.50 7.66
N VAL A 159 -5.56 13.31 6.73
CA VAL A 159 -6.77 14.14 6.57
C VAL A 159 -8.00 13.26 6.47
N THR A 160 -9.13 13.75 6.91
CA THR A 160 -10.42 13.10 6.68
C THR A 160 -11.05 13.73 5.44
N VAL A 161 -11.30 12.93 4.42
CA VAL A 161 -12.02 13.35 3.21
C VAL A 161 -13.22 12.44 2.99
N THR A 162 -14.36 13.04 2.71
CA THR A 162 -15.64 12.32 2.58
C THR A 162 -16.15 12.31 1.14
N SER A 163 -15.42 12.92 0.22
CA SER A 163 -15.80 12.99 -1.19
C SER A 163 -14.58 13.12 -2.09
N GLU A 164 -14.76 12.77 -3.36
CA GLU A 164 -13.76 12.98 -4.42
C GLU A 164 -13.36 14.46 -4.56
N ALA A 165 -14.33 15.36 -4.45
CA ALA A 165 -14.06 16.79 -4.51
C ALA A 165 -13.20 17.27 -3.35
N ALA A 166 -13.50 16.82 -2.14
CA ALA A 166 -12.67 17.13 -0.96
C ALA A 166 -11.26 16.56 -1.11
N ARG A 167 -11.12 15.38 -1.71
CA ARG A 167 -9.81 14.76 -1.96
C ARG A 167 -9.00 15.58 -2.96
N LYS A 168 -9.60 16.03 -4.04
CA LYS A 168 -8.94 16.90 -5.03
C LYS A 168 -8.45 18.23 -4.44
N ALA A 169 -9.17 18.76 -3.47
CA ALA A 169 -8.80 19.99 -2.78
C ALA A 169 -7.72 19.78 -1.69
N ALA A 170 -7.47 18.55 -1.27
CA ALA A 170 -6.49 18.24 -0.25
C ALA A 170 -5.06 18.38 -0.80
N PRO A 171 -4.05 18.65 0.07
CA PRO A 171 -2.65 18.62 -0.32
C PRO A 171 -2.24 17.26 -0.89
N LEU A 172 -1.22 17.23 -1.77
CA LEU A 172 -0.74 16.00 -2.40
C LEU A 172 -0.20 14.98 -1.41
N ASP A 173 0.41 15.43 -0.32
CA ASP A 173 0.93 14.59 0.75
C ASP A 173 -0.14 14.16 1.76
N ALA A 174 -1.42 14.42 1.48
CA ALA A 174 -2.51 14.05 2.38
C ALA A 174 -3.06 12.65 2.08
N ASN A 175 -3.19 11.83 3.11
CA ASN A 175 -3.87 10.55 3.07
C ASN A 175 -5.25 10.62 3.70
N SER A 176 -6.22 9.94 3.08
CA SER A 176 -7.55 9.81 3.66
C SER A 176 -7.53 8.81 4.83
N ASN A 177 -8.16 9.21 5.94
CA ASN A 177 -8.29 8.35 7.12
C ASN A 177 -9.61 8.66 7.85
N PRO A 178 -10.48 7.67 8.09
CA PRO A 178 -10.46 6.31 7.57
C PRO A 178 -11.00 6.17 6.13
N ILE A 179 -10.74 5.03 5.51
CA ILE A 179 -11.45 4.62 4.30
C ILE A 179 -12.82 4.08 4.72
N THR A 180 -13.89 4.63 4.14
CA THR A 180 -15.27 4.34 4.58
C THR A 180 -16.11 3.61 3.56
N GLU A 181 -15.53 3.24 2.40
CA GLU A 181 -16.26 2.66 1.29
C GLU A 181 -15.59 1.39 0.75
N GLY A 182 -16.38 0.54 0.11
CA GLY A 182 -15.92 -0.66 -0.59
C GLY A 182 -15.31 -1.70 0.33
N LYS A 183 -14.53 -2.59 -0.26
CA LYS A 183 -13.84 -3.67 0.45
C LYS A 183 -12.78 -3.20 1.43
N SER A 184 -12.26 -2.00 1.22
CA SER A 184 -11.27 -1.36 2.09
C SER A 184 -11.89 -0.56 3.24
N ASN A 185 -13.21 -0.65 3.43
CA ASN A 185 -13.90 0.02 4.54
C ASN A 185 -13.34 -0.46 5.88
N GLY A 186 -12.86 0.49 6.67
CA GLY A 186 -12.21 0.24 7.97
C GLY A 186 -10.69 0.36 7.95
N TRP A 187 -10.03 0.55 6.80
CA TRP A 187 -8.62 0.91 6.77
C TRP A 187 -8.38 2.30 7.34
N ARG A 188 -7.38 2.37 8.22
CA ARG A 188 -6.62 3.58 8.51
C ARG A 188 -5.19 3.29 8.12
N LEU A 189 -4.64 4.07 7.22
CA LEU A 189 -3.29 3.87 6.76
C LEU A 189 -2.56 5.20 6.56
N ILE A 190 -1.24 5.15 6.66
CA ILE A 190 -0.36 6.26 6.34
C ILE A 190 0.98 5.72 5.85
N TYR A 191 1.50 6.33 4.82
CA TYR A 191 2.87 6.07 4.38
C TYR A 191 3.85 6.99 5.09
N CYS A 192 5.06 6.48 5.32
CA CYS A 192 6.13 7.15 6.02
C CYS A 192 7.46 6.78 5.37
N LYS A 193 8.39 7.73 5.35
CA LYS A 193 9.80 7.41 5.07
C LYS A 193 10.46 6.93 6.34
N GLY A 194 11.22 5.86 6.24
CA GLY A 194 12.10 5.41 7.32
C GLY A 194 13.45 6.13 7.32
N PRO A 195 14.30 5.84 8.31
CA PRO A 195 15.56 6.54 8.50
C PRO A 195 16.55 6.40 7.34
N GLU A 196 16.45 5.34 6.53
CA GLU A 196 17.28 5.11 5.34
C GLU A 196 16.53 5.48 4.03
N GLY A 197 15.36 6.09 4.13
CA GLY A 197 14.53 6.45 2.99
C GLY A 197 13.64 5.33 2.48
N GLU A 198 13.61 4.20 3.17
CA GLU A 198 12.72 3.08 2.87
C GLU A 198 11.25 3.48 3.01
N GLN A 199 10.40 2.83 2.23
CA GLN A 199 8.96 3.01 2.33
C GLN A 199 8.40 2.17 3.46
N LEU A 200 7.76 2.83 4.40
CA LEU A 200 7.01 2.22 5.50
C LEU A 200 5.52 2.55 5.35
N GLU A 201 4.70 1.64 5.80
CA GLU A 201 3.26 1.85 5.97
C GLU A 201 2.86 1.51 7.41
N PHE A 202 1.96 2.28 7.97
CA PHE A 202 1.35 1.99 9.27
C PHE A 202 -0.15 1.90 9.09
N VAL A 203 -0.75 0.82 9.58
CA VAL A 203 -2.18 0.57 9.40
C VAL A 203 -2.88 0.22 10.71
N GLN A 204 -4.16 0.55 10.77
CA GLN A 204 -5.15 -0.14 11.60
C GLN A 204 -6.21 -0.71 10.67
N ALA A 205 -6.43 -2.01 10.75
CA ALA A 205 -7.55 -2.67 10.10
C ALA A 205 -8.71 -2.69 11.10
N LEU A 206 -9.80 -1.96 10.81
CA LEU A 206 -10.97 -1.82 11.67
C LEU A 206 -12.23 -2.31 10.94
N GLY A 207 -13.31 -2.53 11.67
CA GLY A 207 -14.61 -2.85 11.08
C GLY A 207 -14.58 -3.99 10.04
N PRO A 208 -15.18 -3.80 8.85
CA PRO A 208 -15.27 -4.86 7.83
C PRO A 208 -13.93 -5.42 7.37
N VAL A 209 -12.94 -4.57 7.15
CA VAL A 209 -11.62 -5.04 6.67
C VAL A 209 -10.90 -5.86 7.74
N LYS A 210 -11.01 -5.48 9.03
CA LYS A 210 -10.46 -6.29 10.12
C LYS A 210 -11.02 -7.70 10.09
N LYS A 211 -12.34 -7.82 9.94
CA LYS A 211 -13.01 -9.12 9.87
C LYS A 211 -12.48 -10.01 8.73
N VAL A 212 -12.16 -9.43 7.59
CA VAL A 212 -11.58 -10.19 6.46
C VAL A 212 -10.25 -10.84 6.85
N PHE A 213 -9.36 -10.10 7.49
CA PHE A 213 -8.05 -10.62 7.93
C PHE A 213 -8.18 -11.64 9.07
N ASP A 214 -9.04 -11.36 10.06
CA ASP A 214 -9.26 -12.26 11.20
C ASP A 214 -9.86 -13.60 10.74
N ASP A 215 -10.89 -13.57 9.88
CA ASP A 215 -11.54 -14.75 9.30
C ASP A 215 -10.55 -15.58 8.47
N ALA A 216 -9.71 -14.92 7.67
CA ALA A 216 -8.71 -15.60 6.85
C ALA A 216 -7.64 -16.29 7.69
N LEU A 217 -7.15 -15.64 8.73
CA LEU A 217 -6.16 -16.22 9.64
C LEU A 217 -6.75 -17.42 10.40
N GLU A 218 -8.01 -17.32 10.85
CA GLU A 218 -8.70 -18.44 11.50
C GLU A 218 -8.90 -19.61 10.54
N ALA A 219 -9.35 -19.35 9.30
CA ALA A 219 -9.52 -20.38 8.28
C ALA A 219 -8.19 -21.09 7.97
N ARG A 220 -7.10 -20.32 7.87
CA ARG A 220 -5.76 -20.87 7.67
C ARG A 220 -5.33 -21.77 8.82
N ARG A 221 -5.52 -21.34 10.06
CA ARG A 221 -5.20 -22.13 11.25
C ARG A 221 -5.97 -23.46 11.28
N LYS A 222 -7.25 -23.44 10.96
CA LYS A 222 -8.09 -24.66 10.86
C LYS A 222 -7.58 -25.62 9.78
N MET A 223 -7.24 -25.09 8.61
CA MET A 223 -6.69 -25.90 7.51
C MET A 223 -5.34 -26.55 7.88
N MET A 224 -4.47 -25.82 8.58
CA MET A 224 -3.18 -26.36 8.99
C MET A 224 -3.31 -27.41 10.11
N ALA A 225 -4.29 -27.25 11.00
CA ALA A 225 -4.56 -28.22 12.07
C ALA A 225 -5.19 -29.55 11.57
N SER A 226 -5.75 -29.54 10.36
CA SER A 226 -6.37 -30.74 9.74
C SER A 226 -5.40 -31.54 8.85
N ARG A 227 -4.17 -31.11 8.69
CA ARG A 227 -3.08 -31.80 7.98
C ARG A 227 -2.20 -32.61 8.93
#